data_c4aa1afb8421e927e14b0d69120162c6
#
_entry.id   c4aa1afb8421e927e14b0d69120162c6
#
_cell.length_a   1.000
_cell.length_b   1.000
_cell.length_c   1.000
_cell.angle_alpha   90.00
_cell.angle_beta   90.00
_cell.angle_gamma   90.00
#
_symmetry.space_group_name_H-M   'P 1'
#
loop_
_entity.id
_entity.type
_entity.pdbx_description
1 polymer ?
#
loop_
_entity_poly.entity_id
_entity_poly.type
_entity_poly.pdbx_seq_one_letter_code
_entity_poly.pdbx_strand_id
1 'polypeptide(L)'
;MRDADGFAPAEMKREPFMRRTRVGPVLLSAALFAGLGLWLVPHGWNAGHALASETDPVRIADRMLDEKFNADVAAHGIDEALAAKDADLAKSFVDLADARHVALDDDRRKQVDVAVAEAASTTTAMKSFAYGFVSGEPTDATSFAGTALGDLFVFGDVRDAVREGGRLAMGEKGDELVLGLAAVGLAITAGTYATVGAAAPARVGLTLAKAARKTGRLGGELASSIGRMLRGVVDWAALKKAISGVSISEPALAIRAARDAVKVERAGKLVDLARDVGKVEAKAGTQAALDGLKVAETPAEMSRIAKLAEKEGGKTRAILKVGGRTAIMLTAAAFDLATWLFGALITVLGFVVSLKRGAERLTEHYLRRRKERRLHRYVALTTR
;
A
#
# COMPACT_ATOMS: atom_id res chain seq x y z
N MET A 1 -79.05 31.62 -71.56
CA MET A 1 -79.58 31.09 -70.31
C MET A 1 -78.46 30.31 -69.65
N ARG A 2 -78.03 30.77 -68.46
CA ARG A 2 -77.10 30.19 -67.49
C ARG A 2 -75.58 30.18 -67.85
N ASP A 3 -74.95 31.15 -67.37
CA ASP A 3 -74.14 31.31 -66.17
C ASP A 3 -72.85 30.40 -66.19
N ALA A 4 -71.75 31.02 -66.44
CA ALA A 4 -70.40 30.45 -66.21
C ALA A 4 -69.72 31.28 -65.14
N ASP A 5 -69.65 30.72 -63.95
CA ASP A 5 -68.97 31.30 -62.81
C ASP A 5 -67.46 31.07 -62.92
N GLY A 6 -66.78 32.15 -62.59
CA GLY A 6 -65.32 32.22 -62.59
C GLY A 6 -64.65 31.39 -61.48
N PHE A 7 -63.54 30.87 -61.84
CA PHE A 7 -62.60 30.27 -60.91
C PHE A 7 -61.35 31.15 -60.87
N ALA A 8 -61.23 31.95 -59.80
CA ALA A 8 -60.01 32.70 -59.50
C ALA A 8 -58.96 31.76 -58.87
N PRO A 9 -57.76 31.82 -59.30
CA PRO A 9 -56.71 31.02 -58.65
C PRO A 9 -56.30 31.60 -57.28
N ALA A 10 -56.43 30.81 -56.22
CA ALA A 10 -55.98 31.14 -54.88
C ALA A 10 -54.48 31.46 -54.83
N GLU A 11 -54.18 32.69 -54.49
CA GLU A 11 -52.80 33.10 -54.10
C GLU A 11 -52.33 32.29 -52.88
N MET A 12 -51.48 31.36 -53.12
CA MET A 12 -50.82 30.59 -52.10
C MET A 12 -49.71 31.45 -51.47
N LYS A 13 -50.07 32.16 -50.39
CA LYS A 13 -49.09 32.84 -49.52
C LYS A 13 -48.02 31.88 -49.10
N ARG A 14 -46.81 31.97 -49.67
CA ARG A 14 -45.61 31.29 -49.21
C ARG A 14 -45.11 31.98 -47.94
N GLU A 15 -45.46 31.43 -46.78
CA GLU A 15 -44.82 31.76 -45.54
C GLU A 15 -43.34 31.46 -45.64
N PRO A 16 -42.45 32.39 -45.26
CA PRO A 16 -41.00 32.09 -45.20
C PRO A 16 -40.76 31.18 -43.99
N PHE A 17 -40.70 29.87 -44.22
CA PHE A 17 -40.27 28.91 -43.23
C PHE A 17 -38.79 29.18 -42.87
N MET A 18 -38.58 30.08 -41.88
CA MET A 18 -37.28 30.30 -41.27
C MET A 18 -36.81 28.99 -40.66
N ARG A 19 -36.10 28.18 -41.46
CA ARG A 19 -35.35 27.01 -40.97
C ARG A 19 -34.20 27.49 -40.08
N ARG A 20 -34.51 27.69 -38.79
CA ARG A 20 -33.52 27.85 -37.74
C ARG A 20 -32.50 26.72 -37.89
N THR A 21 -31.30 27.08 -38.31
CA THR A 21 -30.14 26.17 -38.38
C THR A 21 -29.87 25.61 -37.00
N ARG A 22 -30.16 24.32 -36.79
CA ARG A 22 -29.97 23.61 -35.51
C ARG A 22 -28.48 23.37 -35.21
N VAL A 23 -27.63 24.36 -35.43
CA VAL A 23 -26.19 24.35 -35.05
C VAL A 23 -26.03 24.75 -33.58
N GLY A 24 -26.99 25.51 -33.04
CA GLY A 24 -26.99 25.99 -31.65
C GLY A 24 -26.78 24.92 -30.61
N PRO A 25 -27.49 23.78 -30.63
CA PRO A 25 -27.31 22.72 -29.63
C PRO A 25 -25.92 22.05 -29.65
N VAL A 26 -25.29 22.00 -30.85
CA VAL A 26 -23.96 21.41 -30.99
C VAL A 26 -22.89 22.36 -30.45
N LEU A 27 -23.02 23.65 -30.74
CA LEU A 27 -22.12 24.68 -30.19
C LEU A 27 -22.31 24.81 -28.67
N LEU A 28 -23.53 24.69 -28.17
CA LEU A 28 -23.83 24.73 -26.74
C LEU A 28 -23.25 23.53 -26.00
N SER A 29 -23.32 22.31 -26.58
CA SER A 29 -22.71 21.12 -26.00
C SER A 29 -21.18 21.19 -26.05
N ALA A 30 -20.59 21.69 -27.13
CA ALA A 30 -19.15 21.87 -27.23
C ALA A 30 -18.64 22.91 -26.22
N ALA A 31 -19.37 24.03 -26.04
CA ALA A 31 -19.03 25.05 -25.05
C ALA A 31 -19.15 24.54 -23.61
N LEU A 32 -20.17 23.70 -23.34
CA LEU A 32 -20.37 23.09 -22.03
C LEU A 32 -19.24 22.11 -21.68
N PHE A 33 -18.82 21.27 -22.62
CA PHE A 33 -17.70 20.35 -22.41
C PHE A 33 -16.35 21.09 -22.34
N ALA A 34 -16.17 22.16 -23.09
CA ALA A 34 -14.98 23.00 -22.98
C ALA A 34 -14.93 23.72 -21.62
N GLY A 35 -16.04 24.24 -21.13
CA GLY A 35 -16.15 24.84 -19.80
C GLY A 35 -15.90 23.83 -18.67
N LEU A 36 -16.44 22.62 -18.81
CA LEU A 36 -16.19 21.53 -17.86
C LEU A 36 -14.71 21.12 -17.88
N GLY A 37 -14.07 21.08 -19.03
CA GLY A 37 -12.64 20.79 -19.18
C GLY A 37 -11.76 21.87 -18.52
N LEU A 38 -12.09 23.14 -18.74
CA LEU A 38 -11.41 24.28 -18.11
C LEU A 38 -11.54 24.29 -16.58
N TRP A 39 -12.66 23.80 -16.05
CA TRP A 39 -12.87 23.65 -14.61
C TRP A 39 -12.16 22.42 -14.03
N LEU A 40 -12.19 21.28 -14.75
CA LEU A 40 -11.61 20.00 -14.34
C LEU A 40 -10.07 20.04 -14.34
N VAL A 41 -9.42 20.71 -15.32
CA VAL A 41 -7.96 20.70 -15.45
C VAL A 41 -7.24 21.29 -14.23
N PRO A 42 -7.62 22.49 -13.68
CA PRO A 42 -6.96 23.01 -12.48
C PRO A 42 -7.21 22.14 -11.25
N HIS A 43 -8.42 21.58 -11.12
CA HIS A 43 -8.74 20.68 -10.00
C HIS A 43 -7.95 19.38 -10.05
N GLY A 44 -7.76 18.81 -11.23
CA GLY A 44 -6.91 17.64 -11.42
C GLY A 44 -5.43 17.90 -11.24
N TRP A 45 -4.96 19.08 -11.67
CA TRP A 45 -3.58 19.52 -11.44
C TRP A 45 -3.31 19.68 -9.95
N ASN A 46 -4.20 20.31 -9.21
CA ASN A 46 -4.10 20.47 -7.77
C ASN A 46 -4.22 19.13 -7.03
N ALA A 47 -5.13 18.24 -7.45
CA ALA A 47 -5.26 16.89 -6.91
C ALA A 47 -4.02 16.04 -7.23
N GLY A 48 -3.44 16.15 -8.42
CA GLY A 48 -2.20 15.48 -8.81
C GLY A 48 -0.99 15.96 -8.01
N HIS A 49 -0.86 17.26 -7.80
CA HIS A 49 0.17 17.84 -6.94
C HIS A 49 -0.04 17.50 -5.46
N ALA A 50 -1.27 17.52 -4.98
CA ALA A 50 -1.61 17.06 -3.63
C ALA A 50 -1.23 15.58 -3.45
N LEU A 51 -1.53 14.71 -4.41
CA LEU A 51 -1.13 13.30 -4.38
C LEU A 51 0.37 13.09 -4.44
N ALA A 52 1.09 13.86 -5.26
CA ALA A 52 2.55 13.79 -5.31
C ALA A 52 3.19 14.24 -3.98
N SER A 53 2.58 15.21 -3.29
CA SER A 53 2.97 15.65 -1.94
C SER A 53 2.42 14.78 -0.81
N GLU A 54 1.29 14.10 -1.02
CA GLU A 54 0.62 13.20 -0.07
C GLU A 54 1.11 11.75 -0.15
N THR A 55 2.07 11.42 -1.02
CA THR A 55 2.74 10.11 -1.03
C THR A 55 3.69 9.92 0.15
N ASP A 56 3.97 10.97 0.91
CA ASP A 56 4.78 10.89 2.13
C ASP A 56 3.92 10.40 3.31
N PRO A 57 4.17 9.19 3.84
CA PRO A 57 3.41 8.63 4.95
C PRO A 57 3.48 9.47 6.22
N VAL A 58 4.51 10.29 6.35
CA VAL A 58 4.68 11.20 7.49
C VAL A 58 3.66 12.32 7.45
N ARG A 59 3.45 12.94 6.30
CA ARG A 59 2.43 13.99 6.13
C ARG A 59 1.01 13.47 6.32
N ILE A 60 0.75 12.21 5.91
CA ILE A 60 -0.54 11.56 6.13
C ILE A 60 -0.76 11.36 7.63
N ALA A 61 0.25 10.83 8.33
CA ALA A 61 0.21 10.66 9.77
C ALA A 61 0.05 11.98 10.51
N ASP A 62 0.77 13.04 10.10
CA ASP A 62 0.67 14.38 10.68
C ASP A 62 -0.74 14.93 10.59
N ARG A 63 -1.36 14.91 9.41
CA ARG A 63 -2.74 15.39 9.23
C ARG A 63 -3.75 14.59 10.05
N MET A 64 -3.61 13.27 10.08
CA MET A 64 -4.46 12.40 10.89
C MET A 64 -4.32 12.71 12.39
N LEU A 65 -3.09 12.98 12.85
CA LEU A 65 -2.83 13.33 14.23
C LEU A 65 -3.40 14.72 14.59
N ASP A 66 -3.28 15.71 13.69
CA ASP A 66 -3.88 17.03 13.89
C ASP A 66 -5.39 16.97 14.10
N GLU A 67 -6.06 16.00 13.44
CA GLU A 67 -7.51 15.81 13.59
C GLU A 67 -7.90 14.97 14.81
N LYS A 68 -7.11 13.96 15.16
CA LYS A 68 -7.53 12.90 16.11
C LYS A 68 -6.76 12.88 17.40
N PHE A 69 -5.55 13.45 17.45
CA PHE A 69 -4.69 13.34 18.62
C PHE A 69 -4.83 14.57 19.53
N ASN A 70 -5.35 14.36 20.73
CA ASN A 70 -5.53 15.37 21.77
C ASN A 70 -5.15 14.81 23.15
N ALA A 71 -5.28 15.61 24.20
CA ALA A 71 -4.92 15.21 25.56
C ALA A 71 -5.70 13.99 26.06
N ASP A 72 -6.99 13.88 25.72
CA ASP A 72 -7.81 12.75 26.15
C ASP A 72 -7.39 11.46 25.46
N VAL A 73 -7.10 11.52 24.15
CA VAL A 73 -6.63 10.36 23.38
C VAL A 73 -5.25 9.92 23.87
N ALA A 74 -4.36 10.86 24.15
CA ALA A 74 -3.04 10.57 24.68
C ALA A 74 -3.13 9.90 26.07
N ALA A 75 -3.92 10.49 26.97
CA ALA A 75 -4.14 9.96 28.32
C ALA A 75 -4.75 8.56 28.29
N HIS A 76 -5.81 8.35 27.50
CA HIS A 76 -6.44 7.04 27.33
C HIS A 76 -5.48 5.99 26.76
N GLY A 77 -4.69 6.37 25.75
CA GLY A 77 -3.69 5.49 25.16
C GLY A 77 -2.59 5.07 26.14
N ILE A 78 -2.15 6.00 27.01
CA ILE A 78 -1.19 5.71 28.07
C ILE A 78 -1.82 4.77 29.11
N ASP A 79 -3.01 5.06 29.59
CA ASP A 79 -3.69 4.26 30.59
C ASP A 79 -3.95 2.82 30.09
N GLU A 80 -4.38 2.66 28.83
CA GLU A 80 -4.54 1.36 28.17
C GLU A 80 -3.22 0.60 28.05
N ALA A 81 -2.14 1.29 27.67
CA ALA A 81 -0.82 0.69 27.53
C ALA A 81 -0.25 0.22 28.89
N LEU A 82 -0.40 1.05 29.94
CA LEU A 82 0.02 0.69 31.31
C LEU A 82 -0.78 -0.50 31.85
N ALA A 83 -2.10 -0.53 31.63
CA ALA A 83 -2.96 -1.66 32.00
C ALA A 83 -2.54 -2.96 31.30
N ALA A 84 -2.09 -2.85 30.04
CA ALA A 84 -1.56 -3.98 29.26
C ALA A 84 -0.10 -4.32 29.60
N LYS A 85 0.53 -3.61 30.54
CA LYS A 85 1.97 -3.72 30.87
C LYS A 85 2.89 -3.49 29.66
N ASP A 86 2.46 -2.67 28.72
CA ASP A 86 3.22 -2.29 27.53
C ASP A 86 3.88 -0.92 27.72
N ALA A 87 4.96 -0.93 28.48
CA ALA A 87 5.72 0.28 28.82
C ALA A 87 6.25 1.02 27.57
N ASP A 88 6.64 0.27 26.51
CA ASP A 88 7.13 0.84 25.25
C ASP A 88 6.02 1.61 24.52
N LEU A 89 4.78 1.11 24.53
CA LEU A 89 3.64 1.81 23.95
C LEU A 89 3.28 3.05 24.79
N ALA A 90 3.25 2.92 26.11
CA ALA A 90 2.98 4.06 27.00
C ALA A 90 4.00 5.19 26.77
N LYS A 91 5.29 4.85 26.70
CA LYS A 91 6.35 5.80 26.35
C LYS A 91 6.16 6.42 24.97
N SER A 92 5.78 5.63 23.97
CA SER A 92 5.51 6.12 22.62
C SER A 92 4.42 7.19 22.60
N PHE A 93 3.38 7.06 23.43
CA PHE A 93 2.34 8.08 23.59
C PHE A 93 2.84 9.35 24.28
N VAL A 94 3.69 9.24 25.30
CA VAL A 94 4.33 10.40 25.95
C VAL A 94 5.20 11.13 24.96
N ASP A 95 6.09 10.43 24.24
CA ASP A 95 6.97 11.01 23.23
C ASP A 95 6.18 11.71 22.09
N LEU A 96 5.02 11.15 21.73
CA LEU A 96 4.13 11.76 20.74
C LEU A 96 3.45 13.01 21.27
N ALA A 97 2.96 12.98 22.52
CA ALA A 97 2.33 14.13 23.17
C ALA A 97 3.32 15.30 23.30
N ASP A 98 4.56 15.02 23.68
CA ASP A 98 5.62 16.02 23.76
C ASP A 98 5.92 16.64 22.37
N ALA A 99 6.04 15.81 21.34
CA ALA A 99 6.28 16.28 19.99
C ALA A 99 5.14 17.13 19.41
N ARG A 100 3.91 16.91 19.90
CA ARG A 100 2.70 17.65 19.49
C ARG A 100 2.29 18.74 20.47
N HIS A 101 3.09 19.01 21.50
CA HIS A 101 2.80 19.99 22.54
C HIS A 101 1.45 19.76 23.23
N VAL A 102 1.04 18.50 23.36
CA VAL A 102 -0.17 18.10 24.08
C VAL A 102 0.14 17.96 25.55
N ALA A 103 -0.59 18.70 26.38
CA ALA A 103 -0.39 18.67 27.83
C ALA A 103 -0.78 17.29 28.40
N LEU A 104 0.11 16.70 29.18
CA LEU A 104 -0.12 15.47 29.93
C LEU A 104 0.10 15.74 31.42
N ASP A 105 -0.67 15.05 32.23
CA ASP A 105 -0.55 15.06 33.70
C ASP A 105 0.83 14.51 34.14
N ASP A 106 1.48 15.18 35.07
CA ASP A 106 2.80 14.79 35.60
C ASP A 106 2.75 13.42 36.31
N ASP A 107 1.63 13.04 36.90
CA ASP A 107 1.52 11.74 37.56
C ASP A 107 1.48 10.58 36.53
N ARG A 108 0.85 10.79 35.38
CA ARG A 108 0.92 9.80 34.27
C ARG A 108 2.34 9.67 33.74
N ARG A 109 3.06 10.77 33.57
CA ARG A 109 4.47 10.73 33.14
C ARG A 109 5.31 9.89 34.10
N LYS A 110 5.19 10.13 35.43
CA LYS A 110 5.90 9.35 36.44
C LYS A 110 5.54 7.85 36.36
N GLN A 111 4.26 7.52 36.18
CA GLN A 111 3.84 6.11 36.04
C GLN A 111 4.49 5.45 34.83
N VAL A 112 4.56 6.14 33.68
CA VAL A 112 5.24 5.62 32.47
C VAL A 112 6.71 5.46 32.73
N ASP A 113 7.39 6.42 33.37
CA ASP A 113 8.83 6.33 33.67
C ASP A 113 9.13 5.13 34.59
N VAL A 114 8.30 4.87 35.59
CA VAL A 114 8.40 3.69 36.47
C VAL A 114 8.22 2.41 35.65
N ALA A 115 7.18 2.33 34.82
CA ALA A 115 6.92 1.16 34.00
C ALA A 115 8.06 0.87 33.00
N VAL A 116 8.62 1.91 32.40
CA VAL A 116 9.80 1.78 31.51
C VAL A 116 11.03 1.29 32.26
N ALA A 117 11.29 1.81 33.46
CA ALA A 117 12.41 1.37 34.29
C ALA A 117 12.26 -0.10 34.72
N GLU A 118 11.06 -0.52 35.11
CA GLU A 118 10.76 -1.92 35.43
C GLU A 118 10.94 -2.85 34.21
N ALA A 119 10.42 -2.46 33.06
CA ALA A 119 10.58 -3.21 31.81
C ALA A 119 12.06 -3.32 31.40
N ALA A 120 12.84 -2.26 31.55
CA ALA A 120 14.27 -2.24 31.25
C ALA A 120 15.05 -3.20 32.18
N SER A 121 14.74 -3.22 33.48
CA SER A 121 15.40 -4.12 34.43
C SER A 121 15.09 -5.59 34.13
N THR A 122 13.83 -5.91 33.83
CA THR A 122 13.41 -7.28 33.47
C THR A 122 14.06 -7.74 32.13
N THR A 123 14.10 -6.85 31.13
CA THR A 123 14.74 -7.15 29.85
C THR A 123 16.24 -7.37 29.99
N THR A 124 16.91 -6.59 30.83
CA THR A 124 18.37 -6.76 31.11
C THR A 124 18.62 -8.09 31.83
N ALA A 125 17.80 -8.46 32.81
CA ALA A 125 17.89 -9.74 33.47
C ALA A 125 17.66 -10.93 32.51
N MET A 126 16.66 -10.86 31.62
CA MET A 126 16.41 -11.89 30.62
C MET A 126 17.51 -11.98 29.57
N LYS A 127 18.06 -10.85 29.08
CA LYS A 127 19.21 -10.85 28.16
C LYS A 127 20.46 -11.45 28.81
N SER A 128 20.75 -11.09 30.05
CA SER A 128 21.87 -11.64 30.79
C SER A 128 21.73 -13.13 31.05
N PHE A 129 20.52 -13.60 31.37
CA PHE A 129 20.25 -15.04 31.56
C PHE A 129 20.34 -15.81 30.23
N ALA A 130 19.76 -15.31 29.14
CA ALA A 130 19.87 -15.94 27.82
C ALA A 130 21.33 -15.97 27.32
N TYR A 131 22.10 -14.91 27.60
CA TYR A 131 23.51 -14.82 27.24
C TYR A 131 24.35 -15.82 28.04
N GLY A 132 24.16 -15.90 29.35
CA GLY A 132 24.87 -16.87 30.21
C GLY A 132 24.53 -18.33 29.88
N PHE A 133 23.31 -18.62 29.44
CA PHE A 133 22.87 -19.95 29.05
C PHE A 133 23.48 -20.42 27.70
N VAL A 134 23.80 -19.48 26.79
CA VAL A 134 24.31 -19.78 25.43
C VAL A 134 25.84 -19.77 25.40
N SER A 135 26.50 -18.93 26.18
CA SER A 135 27.95 -18.67 26.01
C SER A 135 28.87 -19.41 26.99
N GLY A 136 28.39 -19.84 28.14
CA GLY A 136 29.21 -20.55 29.11
C GLY A 136 30.47 -19.81 29.64
N GLU A 137 30.87 -18.66 29.09
CA GLU A 137 31.98 -17.83 29.54
C GLU A 137 31.79 -16.34 29.26
N PRO A 138 32.16 -15.41 30.16
CA PRO A 138 31.96 -13.98 30.02
C PRO A 138 33.28 -13.29 29.59
N THR A 139 33.52 -13.10 28.30
CA THR A 139 34.54 -12.16 27.83
C THR A 139 34.19 -11.51 26.49
N ASP A 140 34.10 -10.17 26.48
CA ASP A 140 33.96 -9.23 25.36
C ASP A 140 32.63 -9.19 24.59
N ALA A 141 31.74 -8.26 25.06
CA ALA A 141 30.36 -8.11 24.63
C ALA A 141 30.11 -7.47 23.25
N THR A 142 31.11 -6.90 22.57
CA THR A 142 30.89 -6.10 21.36
C THR A 142 31.15 -6.80 20.04
N SER A 143 32.08 -7.73 19.97
CA SER A 143 32.36 -8.52 18.76
C SER A 143 31.51 -9.79 18.66
N PHE A 144 31.05 -10.31 19.78
CA PHE A 144 30.20 -11.51 19.84
C PHE A 144 28.74 -11.29 19.49
N ALA A 145 28.23 -10.07 19.67
CA ALA A 145 26.83 -9.77 19.39
C ALA A 145 26.45 -10.00 17.91
N GLY A 146 27.35 -9.75 16.97
CA GLY A 146 27.10 -9.95 15.54
C GLY A 146 27.07 -11.43 15.12
N THR A 147 27.98 -12.23 15.61
CA THR A 147 28.11 -13.68 15.27
C THR A 147 27.11 -14.52 16.04
N ALA A 148 26.93 -14.30 17.33
CA ALA A 148 25.99 -15.06 18.16
C ALA A 148 24.53 -14.81 17.75
N LEU A 149 24.17 -13.58 17.38
CA LEU A 149 22.85 -13.28 16.80
C LEU A 149 22.67 -13.94 15.42
N GLY A 150 23.73 -13.94 14.59
CA GLY A 150 23.75 -14.64 13.31
C GLY A 150 23.44 -16.13 13.45
N ASP A 151 24.13 -16.80 14.36
CA ASP A 151 23.97 -18.23 14.65
C ASP A 151 22.60 -18.53 15.26
N LEU A 152 22.06 -17.66 16.12
CA LEU A 152 20.75 -17.81 16.69
C LEU A 152 19.63 -17.71 15.62
N PHE A 153 19.77 -16.82 14.64
CA PHE A 153 18.83 -16.72 13.51
C PHE A 153 18.88 -17.96 12.62
N VAL A 154 20.10 -18.44 12.30
CA VAL A 154 20.29 -19.67 11.51
C VAL A 154 19.70 -20.86 12.22
N PHE A 155 19.97 -21.04 13.51
CA PHE A 155 19.39 -22.14 14.28
C PHE A 155 17.87 -22.08 14.32
N GLY A 156 17.29 -20.90 14.51
CA GLY A 156 15.85 -20.68 14.45
C GLY A 156 15.24 -21.07 13.09
N ASP A 157 15.91 -20.69 11.99
CA ASP A 157 15.49 -21.02 10.63
C ASP A 157 15.61 -22.53 10.35
N VAL A 158 16.70 -23.16 10.77
CA VAL A 158 16.90 -24.63 10.65
C VAL A 158 15.83 -25.39 11.42
N ARG A 159 15.60 -25.02 12.69
CA ARG A 159 14.57 -25.63 13.52
C ARG A 159 13.19 -25.52 12.89
N ASP A 160 12.82 -24.33 12.40
CA ASP A 160 11.52 -24.08 11.80
C ASP A 160 11.37 -24.83 10.48
N ALA A 161 12.42 -24.88 9.65
CA ALA A 161 12.43 -25.60 8.39
C ALA A 161 12.28 -27.13 8.61
N VAL A 162 13.05 -27.70 9.53
CA VAL A 162 13.00 -29.14 9.84
C VAL A 162 11.65 -29.51 10.46
N ARG A 163 11.13 -28.71 11.39
CA ARG A 163 9.87 -28.97 12.08
C ARG A 163 8.67 -28.90 11.12
N GLU A 164 8.54 -27.79 10.42
CA GLU A 164 7.38 -27.60 9.53
C GLU A 164 7.51 -28.44 8.26
N GLY A 165 8.72 -28.60 7.72
CA GLY A 165 8.99 -29.49 6.59
C GLY A 165 8.75 -30.96 6.93
N GLY A 166 9.17 -31.42 8.11
CA GLY A 166 8.93 -32.76 8.60
C GLY A 166 7.42 -33.07 8.74
N ARG A 167 6.66 -32.14 9.33
CA ARG A 167 5.19 -32.26 9.44
C ARG A 167 4.52 -32.41 8.07
N LEU A 168 4.87 -31.53 7.12
CA LEU A 168 4.33 -31.58 5.76
C LEU A 168 4.74 -32.86 5.02
N ALA A 169 5.94 -33.38 5.25
CA ALA A 169 6.39 -34.65 4.66
C ALA A 169 5.63 -35.86 5.20
N MET A 170 5.21 -35.81 6.47
CA MET A 170 4.39 -36.84 7.12
C MET A 170 2.89 -36.70 6.81
N GLY A 171 2.49 -35.72 5.98
CA GLY A 171 1.07 -35.45 5.66
C GLY A 171 0.31 -34.71 6.77
N GLU A 172 1.02 -34.20 7.77
CA GLU A 172 0.45 -33.40 8.85
C GLU A 172 0.25 -31.93 8.44
N LYS A 173 -0.54 -31.18 9.23
CA LYS A 173 -0.72 -29.73 9.05
C LYS A 173 0.54 -28.99 9.48
N GLY A 174 1.42 -28.70 8.56
CA GLY A 174 2.55 -27.77 8.74
C GLY A 174 2.24 -26.38 8.24
N ASP A 175 2.90 -25.35 8.78
CA ASP A 175 2.76 -23.97 8.31
C ASP A 175 3.72 -23.70 7.14
N GLU A 176 3.18 -23.75 5.91
CA GLU A 176 3.96 -23.50 4.69
C GLU A 176 4.57 -22.09 4.67
N LEU A 177 3.92 -21.10 5.30
CA LEU A 177 4.43 -19.74 5.35
C LEU A 177 5.69 -19.68 6.23
N VAL A 178 5.64 -20.31 7.41
CA VAL A 178 6.80 -20.40 8.30
C VAL A 178 7.94 -21.19 7.64
N LEU A 179 7.63 -22.31 6.99
CA LEU A 179 8.62 -23.11 6.25
C LEU A 179 9.28 -22.31 5.13
N GLY A 180 8.46 -21.64 4.32
CA GLY A 180 8.97 -20.84 3.19
C GLY A 180 9.84 -19.66 3.64
N LEU A 181 9.42 -18.92 4.69
CA LEU A 181 10.21 -17.85 5.26
C LEU A 181 11.54 -18.34 5.87
N ALA A 182 11.53 -19.50 6.53
CA ALA A 182 12.73 -20.13 7.06
C ALA A 182 13.69 -20.56 5.94
N ALA A 183 13.16 -21.17 4.87
CA ALA A 183 13.97 -21.56 3.72
C ALA A 183 14.62 -20.36 3.03
N VAL A 184 13.87 -19.25 2.85
CA VAL A 184 14.44 -18.00 2.31
C VAL A 184 15.48 -17.41 3.24
N GLY A 185 15.27 -17.43 4.56
CA GLY A 185 16.26 -17.00 5.56
C GLY A 185 17.57 -17.79 5.46
N LEU A 186 17.48 -19.12 5.37
CA LEU A 186 18.64 -20.01 5.19
C LEU A 186 19.36 -19.76 3.86
N ALA A 187 18.62 -19.57 2.76
CA ALA A 187 19.20 -19.31 1.44
C ALA A 187 19.92 -17.95 1.40
N ILE A 188 19.36 -16.91 2.02
CA ILE A 188 20.01 -15.60 2.17
C ILE A 188 21.30 -15.77 3.00
N THR A 189 21.25 -16.55 4.08
CA THR A 189 22.44 -16.84 4.88
C THR A 189 23.56 -17.46 4.07
N ALA A 190 23.24 -18.48 3.27
CA ALA A 190 24.20 -19.14 2.40
C ALA A 190 24.85 -18.19 1.37
N GLY A 191 24.07 -17.21 0.87
CA GLY A 191 24.56 -16.23 -0.10
C GLY A 191 25.29 -15.03 0.50
N THR A 192 25.10 -14.72 1.80
CA THR A 192 25.60 -13.50 2.43
C THR A 192 26.89 -13.65 3.24
N TYR A 193 27.46 -14.85 3.34
CA TYR A 193 28.84 -14.99 3.83
C TYR A 193 29.85 -14.15 3.03
N ALA A 194 29.46 -13.69 1.81
CA ALA A 194 30.28 -12.83 0.96
C ALA A 194 30.06 -11.31 1.15
N THR A 195 28.97 -10.87 1.83
CA THR A 195 28.64 -9.44 2.02
C THR A 195 28.24 -9.17 3.46
N VAL A 196 29.21 -8.90 4.29
CA VAL A 196 29.04 -8.60 5.72
C VAL A 196 28.15 -7.37 5.92
N GLY A 197 27.00 -7.54 6.60
CA GLY A 197 26.17 -6.45 7.12
C GLY A 197 24.93 -6.05 6.30
N ALA A 198 24.94 -6.09 4.97
CA ALA A 198 23.83 -5.60 4.13
C ALA A 198 22.53 -6.42 4.23
N ALA A 199 22.62 -7.68 4.65
CA ALA A 199 21.47 -8.58 4.80
C ALA A 199 20.87 -8.61 6.21
N ALA A 200 21.48 -7.96 7.19
CA ALA A 200 21.04 -8.02 8.58
C ALA A 200 19.59 -7.53 8.78
N PRO A 201 19.16 -6.39 8.22
CA PRO A 201 17.76 -5.96 8.37
C PRO A 201 16.75 -6.94 7.76
N ALA A 202 17.08 -7.55 6.61
CA ALA A 202 16.19 -8.52 5.98
C ALA A 202 16.05 -9.80 6.81
N ARG A 203 17.13 -10.26 7.46
CA ARG A 203 17.09 -11.42 8.37
C ARG A 203 16.24 -11.17 9.60
N VAL A 204 16.43 -10.02 10.25
CA VAL A 204 15.58 -9.58 11.37
C VAL A 204 14.12 -9.54 10.94
N GLY A 205 13.83 -8.93 9.79
CA GLY A 205 12.47 -8.83 9.28
C GLY A 205 11.82 -10.18 8.97
N LEU A 206 12.55 -11.15 8.38
CA LEU A 206 12.04 -12.51 8.16
C LEU A 206 11.73 -13.21 9.49
N THR A 207 12.59 -13.05 10.48
CA THR A 207 12.39 -13.63 11.82
C THR A 207 11.15 -13.03 12.49
N LEU A 208 10.96 -11.70 12.40
CA LEU A 208 9.78 -11.03 12.93
C LEU A 208 8.51 -11.41 12.18
N ALA A 209 8.55 -11.57 10.86
CA ALA A 209 7.40 -12.05 10.09
C ALA A 209 7.00 -13.48 10.49
N LYS A 210 7.97 -14.38 10.74
CA LYS A 210 7.69 -15.72 11.30
C LYS A 210 7.14 -15.65 12.72
N ALA A 211 7.70 -14.80 13.58
CA ALA A 211 7.19 -14.58 14.93
C ALA A 211 5.77 -14.04 14.92
N ALA A 212 5.49 -13.04 14.06
CA ALA A 212 4.14 -12.48 13.88
C ALA A 212 3.15 -13.55 13.39
N ARG A 213 3.55 -14.44 12.47
CA ARG A 213 2.74 -15.57 12.01
C ARG A 213 2.41 -16.52 13.15
N LYS A 214 3.43 -16.96 13.90
CA LYS A 214 3.27 -17.91 15.02
C LYS A 214 2.44 -17.35 16.17
N THR A 215 2.46 -16.05 16.39
CA THR A 215 1.73 -15.37 17.47
C THR A 215 0.37 -14.81 17.03
N GLY A 216 -0.05 -15.05 15.79
CA GLY A 216 -1.30 -14.52 15.24
C GLY A 216 -1.30 -13.00 15.02
N ARG A 217 -0.13 -12.36 15.02
CA ARG A 217 0.03 -10.91 14.81
C ARG A 217 0.32 -10.53 13.35
N LEU A 218 0.35 -11.48 12.44
CA LEU A 218 0.50 -11.19 11.00
C LEU A 218 -0.88 -10.97 10.37
N GLY A 219 -1.12 -9.81 9.79
CA GLY A 219 -2.36 -9.47 9.09
C GLY A 219 -2.69 -10.50 7.98
N GLY A 220 -3.95 -10.89 7.86
CA GLY A 220 -4.38 -11.97 6.95
C GLY A 220 -4.06 -11.69 5.48
N GLU A 221 -4.28 -10.46 5.04
CA GLU A 221 -3.99 -10.03 3.66
C GLU A 221 -2.47 -9.98 3.40
N LEU A 222 -1.69 -9.49 4.36
CA LEU A 222 -0.23 -9.49 4.25
C LEU A 222 0.30 -10.93 4.24
N ALA A 223 -0.23 -11.81 5.09
CA ALA A 223 0.11 -13.24 5.09
C ALA A 223 -0.18 -13.89 3.73
N SER A 224 -1.35 -13.59 3.15
CA SER A 224 -1.74 -14.06 1.81
C SER A 224 -0.79 -13.53 0.73
N SER A 225 -0.37 -12.28 0.83
CA SER A 225 0.60 -11.66 -0.07
C SER A 225 1.98 -12.32 0.03
N ILE A 226 2.48 -12.54 1.26
CA ILE A 226 3.73 -13.28 1.50
C ILE A 226 3.63 -14.70 0.92
N GLY A 227 2.51 -15.40 1.14
CA GLY A 227 2.29 -16.73 0.59
C GLY A 227 2.33 -16.76 -0.95
N ARG A 228 1.77 -15.74 -1.61
CA ARG A 228 1.88 -15.60 -3.08
C ARG A 228 3.32 -15.41 -3.54
N MET A 229 4.09 -14.56 -2.84
CA MET A 229 5.52 -14.36 -3.15
C MET A 229 6.32 -15.63 -2.96
N LEU A 230 6.10 -16.35 -1.86
CA LEU A 230 6.79 -17.61 -1.57
C LEU A 230 6.52 -18.68 -2.64
N ARG A 231 5.30 -18.78 -3.16
CA ARG A 231 4.99 -19.73 -4.26
C ARG A 231 5.81 -19.47 -5.53
N GLY A 232 6.20 -18.23 -5.79
CA GLY A 232 7.07 -17.88 -6.92
C GLY A 232 8.57 -18.08 -6.68
N VAL A 233 8.96 -18.13 -5.41
CA VAL A 233 10.37 -18.15 -4.95
C VAL A 233 10.81 -19.55 -4.55
N VAL A 234 9.94 -20.36 -3.92
CA VAL A 234 10.28 -21.65 -3.35
C VAL A 234 9.82 -22.78 -4.26
N ASP A 235 10.70 -23.70 -4.59
CA ASP A 235 10.34 -25.01 -5.15
C ASP A 235 9.89 -25.93 -4.00
N TRP A 236 8.60 -26.00 -3.79
CA TRP A 236 8.01 -26.72 -2.67
C TRP A 236 8.24 -28.22 -2.72
N ALA A 237 8.26 -28.82 -3.91
CA ALA A 237 8.49 -30.26 -4.06
C ALA A 237 9.94 -30.60 -3.72
N ALA A 238 10.90 -29.83 -4.24
CA ALA A 238 12.31 -30.00 -3.93
C ALA A 238 12.58 -29.77 -2.44
N LEU A 239 12.02 -28.69 -1.85
CA LEU A 239 12.20 -28.35 -0.45
C LEU A 239 11.68 -29.44 0.50
N LYS A 240 10.44 -29.90 0.30
CA LYS A 240 9.82 -30.95 1.13
C LYS A 240 10.63 -32.23 1.05
N LYS A 241 11.05 -32.64 -0.16
CA LYS A 241 11.87 -33.83 -0.36
C LYS A 241 13.24 -33.72 0.33
N ALA A 242 13.91 -32.59 0.18
CA ALA A 242 15.26 -32.40 0.73
C ALA A 242 15.27 -32.29 2.26
N ILE A 243 14.21 -31.70 2.86
CA ILE A 243 14.12 -31.49 4.31
C ILE A 243 13.57 -32.70 5.07
N SER A 244 12.82 -33.60 4.42
CA SER A 244 12.18 -34.76 5.08
C SER A 244 13.13 -35.71 5.81
N GLY A 245 14.41 -35.70 5.48
CA GLY A 245 15.44 -36.53 6.13
C GLY A 245 16.45 -35.76 6.98
N VAL A 246 16.24 -34.45 7.17
CA VAL A 246 17.22 -33.58 7.85
C VAL A 246 16.92 -33.50 9.34
N SER A 247 17.93 -33.65 10.18
CA SER A 247 17.87 -33.42 11.63
C SER A 247 18.21 -31.95 11.97
N ILE A 248 17.66 -31.46 13.10
CA ILE A 248 18.02 -30.15 13.67
C ILE A 248 19.50 -30.05 13.99
N SER A 249 20.12 -31.18 14.30
CA SER A 249 21.56 -31.29 14.57
C SER A 249 22.43 -31.17 13.30
N GLU A 250 21.85 -31.16 12.12
CA GLU A 250 22.54 -31.11 10.82
C GLU A 250 22.23 -29.80 10.05
N PRO A 251 22.59 -28.63 10.59
CA PRO A 251 22.22 -27.33 10.01
C PRO A 251 22.77 -27.16 8.58
N ALA A 252 23.91 -27.73 8.27
CA ALA A 252 24.52 -27.65 6.95
C ALA A 252 23.65 -28.30 5.86
N LEU A 253 22.96 -29.40 6.17
CA LEU A 253 22.05 -30.06 5.24
C LEU A 253 20.80 -29.22 5.01
N ALA A 254 20.21 -28.64 6.07
CA ALA A 254 19.06 -27.75 5.97
C ALA A 254 19.39 -26.49 5.13
N ILE A 255 20.56 -25.88 5.34
CA ILE A 255 21.03 -24.73 4.55
C ILE A 255 21.20 -25.12 3.08
N ARG A 256 21.78 -26.27 2.79
CA ARG A 256 21.94 -26.75 1.41
C ARG A 256 20.58 -27.01 0.75
N ALA A 257 19.69 -27.72 1.45
CA ALA A 257 18.31 -28.00 0.97
C ALA A 257 17.55 -26.71 0.65
N ALA A 258 17.65 -25.70 1.53
CA ALA A 258 17.04 -24.40 1.33
C ALA A 258 17.65 -23.65 0.13
N ARG A 259 18.97 -23.62 0.02
CA ARG A 259 19.67 -22.97 -1.10
C ARG A 259 19.28 -23.57 -2.45
N ASP A 260 19.17 -24.89 -2.53
CA ASP A 260 18.86 -25.59 -3.77
C ASP A 260 17.37 -25.46 -4.17
N ALA A 261 16.48 -25.24 -3.18
CA ALA A 261 15.03 -25.08 -3.41
C ALA A 261 14.57 -23.63 -3.55
N VAL A 262 15.40 -22.64 -3.18
CA VAL A 262 15.01 -21.22 -3.22
C VAL A 262 15.62 -20.52 -4.42
N LYS A 263 14.77 -19.94 -5.27
CA LYS A 263 15.15 -19.10 -6.43
C LYS A 263 15.45 -17.69 -5.94
N VAL A 264 16.68 -17.45 -5.45
CA VAL A 264 17.09 -16.19 -4.79
C VAL A 264 16.89 -14.99 -5.70
N GLU A 265 17.09 -15.14 -7.00
CA GLU A 265 16.88 -14.10 -8.02
C GLU A 265 15.41 -13.61 -8.12
N ARG A 266 14.46 -14.42 -7.64
CA ARG A 266 13.03 -14.07 -7.58
C ARG A 266 12.58 -13.55 -6.20
N ALA A 267 13.44 -13.64 -5.21
CA ALA A 267 13.12 -13.30 -3.83
C ALA A 267 13.09 -11.78 -3.56
N GLY A 268 13.47 -10.93 -4.53
CA GLY A 268 13.68 -9.50 -4.34
C GLY A 268 12.54 -8.81 -3.58
N LYS A 269 11.28 -8.97 -3.99
CA LYS A 269 10.12 -8.37 -3.31
C LYS A 269 9.93 -8.84 -1.87
N LEU A 270 10.23 -10.10 -1.58
CA LEU A 270 10.14 -10.66 -0.24
C LEU A 270 11.29 -10.13 0.65
N VAL A 271 12.48 -10.02 0.06
CA VAL A 271 13.66 -9.45 0.75
C VAL A 271 13.44 -7.96 1.04
N ASP A 272 12.83 -7.22 0.13
CA ASP A 272 12.50 -5.80 0.33
C ASP A 272 11.47 -5.63 1.45
N LEU A 273 10.40 -6.44 1.46
CA LEU A 273 9.44 -6.46 2.59
C LEU A 273 10.14 -6.77 3.91
N ALA A 274 10.98 -7.79 3.93
CA ALA A 274 11.72 -8.17 5.13
C ALA A 274 12.68 -7.06 5.58
N ARG A 275 13.35 -6.39 4.66
CA ARG A 275 14.20 -5.23 4.95
C ARG A 275 13.41 -4.08 5.55
N ASP A 276 12.21 -3.79 5.04
CA ASP A 276 11.35 -2.76 5.58
C ASP A 276 10.89 -3.10 7.01
N VAL A 277 10.52 -4.35 7.30
CA VAL A 277 10.23 -4.82 8.67
C VAL A 277 11.43 -4.63 9.59
N GLY A 278 12.63 -5.01 9.13
CA GLY A 278 13.87 -4.83 9.89
C GLY A 278 14.24 -3.35 10.11
N LYS A 279 13.91 -2.46 9.20
CA LYS A 279 14.07 -1.00 9.39
C LYS A 279 13.13 -0.47 10.48
N VAL A 280 11.89 -0.92 10.50
CA VAL A 280 10.95 -0.53 11.58
C VAL A 280 11.49 -1.00 12.92
N GLU A 281 11.98 -2.23 12.99
CA GLU A 281 12.60 -2.74 14.22
C GLU A 281 13.76 -1.89 14.67
N ALA A 282 14.69 -1.58 13.77
CA ALA A 282 15.89 -0.80 14.09
C ALA A 282 15.58 0.66 14.52
N LYS A 283 14.49 1.25 14.04
CA LYS A 283 14.13 2.65 14.28
C LYS A 283 13.09 2.86 15.38
N ALA A 284 12.14 1.93 15.49
CA ALA A 284 10.99 2.04 16.39
C ALA A 284 10.85 0.85 17.36
N GLY A 285 11.71 -0.16 17.25
CA GLY A 285 11.76 -1.34 18.13
C GLY A 285 10.92 -2.51 17.63
N THR A 286 11.14 -3.66 18.24
CA THR A 286 10.54 -4.96 17.86
C THR A 286 9.00 -4.92 17.91
N GLN A 287 8.43 -4.31 18.94
CA GLN A 287 6.97 -4.23 19.07
C GLN A 287 6.35 -3.36 17.98
N ALA A 288 7.00 -2.26 17.58
CA ALA A 288 6.57 -1.44 16.46
C ALA A 288 6.54 -2.23 15.13
N ALA A 289 7.54 -3.07 14.90
CA ALA A 289 7.58 -3.94 13.72
C ALA A 289 6.46 -4.99 13.72
N LEU A 290 6.15 -5.58 14.88
CA LEU A 290 5.04 -6.51 15.04
C LEU A 290 3.67 -5.82 14.87
N ASP A 291 3.52 -4.60 15.40
CA ASP A 291 2.31 -3.78 15.21
C ASP A 291 2.16 -3.40 13.73
N GLY A 292 3.25 -3.03 13.06
CA GLY A 292 3.27 -2.79 11.62
C GLY A 292 2.83 -4.00 10.80
N LEU A 293 3.34 -5.19 11.11
CA LEU A 293 2.95 -6.45 10.46
C LEU A 293 1.49 -6.83 10.69
N LYS A 294 0.89 -6.39 11.81
CA LYS A 294 -0.53 -6.57 12.10
C LYS A 294 -1.42 -5.62 11.32
N VAL A 295 -0.98 -4.37 11.15
CA VAL A 295 -1.76 -3.29 10.53
C VAL A 295 -1.66 -3.31 9.01
N ALA A 296 -0.47 -3.60 8.46
CA ALA A 296 -0.24 -3.62 7.02
C ALA A 296 -0.96 -4.79 6.35
N GLU A 297 -1.61 -4.53 5.22
CA GLU A 297 -2.22 -5.54 4.36
C GLU A 297 -1.38 -5.85 3.11
N THR A 298 -0.51 -4.92 2.73
CA THR A 298 0.35 -5.05 1.55
C THR A 298 1.82 -4.74 1.85
N PRO A 299 2.76 -5.27 1.06
CA PRO A 299 4.18 -4.89 1.16
C PRO A 299 4.42 -3.39 1.02
N ALA A 300 3.63 -2.71 0.18
CA ALA A 300 3.74 -1.26 0.00
C ALA A 300 3.35 -0.47 1.26
N GLU A 301 2.35 -0.95 2.01
CA GLU A 301 1.98 -0.37 3.29
C GLU A 301 3.09 -0.58 4.34
N MET A 302 3.71 -1.76 4.36
CA MET A 302 4.86 -2.00 5.24
C MET A 302 6.03 -1.06 4.91
N SER A 303 6.29 -0.79 3.63
CA SER A 303 7.30 0.18 3.22
C SER A 303 6.97 1.61 3.68
N ARG A 304 5.68 1.99 3.71
CA ARG A 304 5.25 3.28 4.27
C ARG A 304 5.45 3.34 5.78
N ILE A 305 5.15 2.25 6.50
CA ILE A 305 5.44 2.15 7.94
C ILE A 305 6.95 2.27 8.20
N ALA A 306 7.79 1.67 7.35
CA ALA A 306 9.24 1.80 7.48
C ALA A 306 9.71 3.25 7.32
N LYS A 307 9.18 3.99 6.34
CA LYS A 307 9.46 5.43 6.17
C LYS A 307 8.96 6.26 7.34
N LEU A 308 7.77 5.94 7.87
CA LEU A 308 7.24 6.58 9.08
C LEU A 308 8.16 6.32 10.27
N ALA A 309 8.61 5.09 10.49
CA ALA A 309 9.51 4.72 11.56
C ALA A 309 10.90 5.38 11.43
N GLU A 310 11.41 5.53 10.21
CA GLU A 310 12.67 6.25 9.96
C GLU A 310 12.61 7.71 10.44
N LYS A 311 11.46 8.36 10.34
CA LYS A 311 11.29 9.77 10.72
C LYS A 311 10.77 9.95 12.15
N GLU A 312 9.79 9.15 12.56
CA GLU A 312 9.11 9.31 13.84
C GLU A 312 9.72 8.47 14.97
N GLY A 313 10.56 7.49 14.64
CA GLY A 313 11.24 6.64 15.64
C GLY A 313 10.25 5.97 16.59
N GLY A 314 10.51 6.08 17.90
CA GLY A 314 9.69 5.47 18.96
C GLY A 314 8.23 5.89 18.95
N LYS A 315 7.87 7.07 18.42
CA LYS A 315 6.48 7.55 18.31
C LYS A 315 5.62 6.76 17.33
N THR A 316 6.25 5.96 16.46
CA THR A 316 5.56 5.17 15.43
C THR A 316 4.48 4.27 16.01
N ARG A 317 4.68 3.68 17.18
CA ARG A 317 3.69 2.80 17.83
C ARG A 317 2.41 3.55 18.20
N ALA A 318 2.54 4.71 18.86
CA ALA A 318 1.39 5.55 19.21
C ALA A 318 0.65 6.01 17.95
N ILE A 319 1.37 6.42 16.91
CA ILE A 319 0.79 6.83 15.62
C ILE A 319 -0.02 5.69 14.98
N LEU A 320 0.53 4.47 14.95
CA LEU A 320 -0.18 3.30 14.44
C LEU A 320 -1.36 2.91 15.33
N LYS A 321 -1.26 3.08 16.65
CA LYS A 321 -2.36 2.78 17.58
C LYS A 321 -3.52 3.77 17.42
N VAL A 322 -3.25 5.07 17.26
CA VAL A 322 -4.26 6.12 17.07
C VAL A 322 -4.92 6.05 15.69
N GLY A 323 -4.11 5.90 14.66
CA GLY A 323 -4.57 5.95 13.27
C GLY A 323 -4.86 4.59 12.65
N GLY A 324 -4.32 3.52 13.23
CA GLY A 324 -4.39 2.21 12.59
C GLY A 324 -3.87 2.27 11.16
N ARG A 325 -4.59 1.65 10.24
CA ARG A 325 -4.27 1.67 8.82
C ARG A 325 -4.41 3.05 8.17
N THR A 326 -5.28 3.92 8.70
CA THR A 326 -5.46 5.28 8.14
C THR A 326 -4.22 6.16 8.31
N ALA A 327 -3.36 5.88 9.28
CA ALA A 327 -2.07 6.57 9.45
C ALA A 327 -1.12 6.41 8.25
N ILE A 328 -1.34 5.38 7.43
CA ILE A 328 -0.47 5.02 6.30
C ILE A 328 -1.19 4.99 4.95
N MET A 329 -2.50 5.22 4.93
CA MET A 329 -3.32 5.14 3.71
C MET A 329 -3.65 6.49 3.10
N LEU A 330 -3.51 6.56 1.80
CA LEU A 330 -3.93 7.66 0.91
C LEU A 330 -5.42 7.55 0.53
N THR A 331 -6.36 7.37 1.48
CA THR A 331 -7.72 7.01 1.08
C THR A 331 -8.52 8.15 0.46
N ALA A 332 -8.42 9.37 0.97
CA ALA A 332 -9.21 10.49 0.44
C ALA A 332 -8.68 11.00 -0.91
N ALA A 333 -7.38 11.27 -0.99
CA ALA A 333 -6.78 11.82 -2.21
C ALA A 333 -6.75 10.82 -3.38
N ALA A 334 -6.63 9.51 -3.12
CA ALA A 334 -6.73 8.49 -4.15
C ALA A 334 -8.17 8.36 -4.67
N PHE A 335 -9.18 8.50 -3.81
CA PHE A 335 -10.58 8.52 -4.21
C PHE A 335 -10.93 9.77 -5.03
N ASP A 336 -10.44 10.94 -4.61
CA ASP A 336 -10.62 12.20 -5.34
C ASP A 336 -9.96 12.15 -6.72
N LEU A 337 -8.74 11.60 -6.83
CA LEU A 337 -8.09 11.40 -8.14
C LEU A 337 -8.83 10.40 -9.01
N ALA A 338 -9.30 9.28 -8.47
CA ALA A 338 -10.07 8.31 -9.23
C ALA A 338 -11.38 8.92 -9.74
N THR A 339 -12.07 9.68 -8.90
CA THR A 339 -13.30 10.40 -9.27
C THR A 339 -13.02 11.46 -10.34
N TRP A 340 -11.91 12.19 -10.21
CA TRP A 340 -11.50 13.17 -11.21
C TRP A 340 -11.12 12.50 -12.54
N LEU A 341 -10.33 11.41 -12.54
CA LEU A 341 -10.00 10.66 -13.76
C LEU A 341 -11.23 10.13 -14.48
N PHE A 342 -12.20 9.63 -13.71
CA PHE A 342 -13.49 9.16 -14.26
C PHE A 342 -14.28 10.30 -14.87
N GLY A 343 -14.36 11.45 -14.19
CA GLY A 343 -15.01 12.67 -14.70
C GLY A 343 -14.33 13.21 -15.97
N ALA A 344 -13.00 13.23 -16.00
CA ALA A 344 -12.22 13.64 -17.17
C ALA A 344 -12.45 12.70 -18.36
N LEU A 345 -12.49 11.39 -18.14
CA LEU A 345 -12.78 10.39 -19.18
C LEU A 345 -14.17 10.59 -19.79
N ILE A 346 -15.20 10.77 -18.96
CA ILE A 346 -16.57 11.04 -19.42
C ILE A 346 -16.62 12.33 -20.24
N THR A 347 -15.90 13.38 -19.80
CA THR A 347 -15.85 14.67 -20.50
C THR A 347 -15.22 14.53 -21.88
N VAL A 348 -14.10 13.83 -21.99
CA VAL A 348 -13.41 13.57 -23.28
C VAL A 348 -14.30 12.74 -24.21
N LEU A 349 -14.93 11.68 -23.71
CA LEU A 349 -15.83 10.84 -24.50
C LEU A 349 -17.05 11.65 -24.98
N GLY A 350 -17.65 12.47 -24.12
CA GLY A 350 -18.77 13.34 -24.46
C GLY A 350 -18.40 14.38 -25.53
N PHE A 351 -17.19 14.96 -25.43
CA PHE A 351 -16.67 15.91 -26.41
C PHE A 351 -16.44 15.23 -27.78
N VAL A 352 -15.82 14.06 -27.83
CA VAL A 352 -15.59 13.31 -29.08
C VAL A 352 -16.91 12.93 -29.76
N VAL A 353 -17.92 12.45 -29.01
CA VAL A 353 -19.25 12.14 -29.51
C VAL A 353 -19.96 13.39 -30.04
N SER A 354 -19.81 14.52 -29.34
CA SER A 354 -20.39 15.81 -29.78
C SER A 354 -19.74 16.31 -31.07
N LEU A 355 -18.42 16.23 -31.19
CA LEU A 355 -17.68 16.55 -32.41
C LEU A 355 -18.11 15.67 -33.59
N LYS A 356 -18.21 14.35 -33.40
CA LYS A 356 -18.65 13.40 -34.42
C LYS A 356 -20.07 13.78 -34.94
N ARG A 357 -21.03 13.97 -34.03
CA ARG A 357 -22.38 14.37 -34.38
C ARG A 357 -22.44 15.75 -35.06
N GLY A 358 -21.54 16.65 -34.66
CA GLY A 358 -21.39 17.96 -35.29
C GLY A 358 -20.89 17.86 -36.73
N ALA A 359 -19.86 17.08 -36.96
CA ALA A 359 -19.29 16.84 -38.29
C ALA A 359 -20.28 16.15 -39.23
N GLU A 360 -21.00 15.13 -38.77
CA GLU A 360 -22.05 14.44 -39.53
C GLU A 360 -23.16 15.43 -39.99
N ARG A 361 -23.64 16.28 -39.07
CA ARG A 361 -24.69 17.29 -39.41
C ARG A 361 -24.17 18.34 -40.38
N LEU A 362 -22.95 18.81 -40.25
CA LEU A 362 -22.33 19.76 -41.17
C LEU A 362 -22.16 19.16 -42.57
N THR A 363 -21.73 17.91 -42.64
CA THR A 363 -21.57 17.19 -43.93
C THR A 363 -22.90 16.98 -44.60
N GLU A 364 -23.94 16.55 -43.88
CA GLU A 364 -25.29 16.43 -44.43
C GLU A 364 -25.86 17.77 -44.95
N HIS A 365 -25.64 18.85 -44.20
CA HIS A 365 -26.08 20.18 -44.60
C HIS A 365 -25.37 20.69 -45.86
N TYR A 366 -24.05 20.45 -45.94
CA TYR A 366 -23.26 20.80 -47.12
C TYR A 366 -23.69 20.01 -48.36
N LEU A 367 -23.89 18.70 -48.24
CA LEU A 367 -24.34 17.84 -49.34
C LEU A 367 -25.78 18.23 -49.80
N ARG A 368 -26.72 18.55 -48.89
CA ARG A 368 -28.06 19.03 -49.24
C ARG A 368 -27.99 20.34 -50.02
N ARG A 369 -27.24 21.35 -49.54
CA ARG A 369 -27.03 22.61 -50.27
C ARG A 369 -26.43 22.43 -51.67
N ARG A 370 -25.48 21.50 -51.79
CA ARG A 370 -24.86 21.18 -53.09
C ARG A 370 -25.84 20.52 -54.01
N LYS A 371 -26.73 19.67 -53.56
CA LYS A 371 -27.80 19.03 -54.31
C LYS A 371 -28.89 20.04 -54.73
N GLU A 372 -29.31 20.95 -53.87
CA GLU A 372 -30.25 22.03 -54.20
C GLU A 372 -29.68 22.97 -55.27
N ARG A 373 -28.39 23.37 -55.17
CA ARG A 373 -27.74 24.21 -56.19
C ARG A 373 -27.61 23.51 -57.54
N ARG A 374 -27.43 22.18 -57.57
CA ARG A 374 -27.45 21.41 -58.83
C ARG A 374 -28.87 21.36 -59.42
N LEU A 375 -29.88 21.10 -58.64
CA LEU A 375 -31.26 21.09 -59.07
C LEU A 375 -31.70 22.45 -59.65
N HIS A 376 -31.37 23.55 -58.98
CA HIS A 376 -31.67 24.91 -59.50
C HIS A 376 -30.96 25.18 -60.84
N ARG A 377 -29.72 24.69 -61.03
CA ARG A 377 -29.03 24.82 -62.32
C ARG A 377 -29.69 23.97 -63.43
N TYR A 378 -30.15 22.78 -63.12
CA TYR A 378 -30.86 21.92 -64.08
C TYR A 378 -32.21 22.54 -64.49
N VAL A 379 -33.01 23.05 -63.59
CA VAL A 379 -34.29 23.71 -63.88
C VAL A 379 -34.07 24.98 -64.70
N ALA A 380 -33.05 25.77 -64.43
CA ALA A 380 -32.74 26.99 -65.20
C ALA A 380 -32.26 26.69 -66.66
N LEU A 381 -31.75 25.48 -66.93
CA LEU A 381 -31.35 25.06 -68.26
C LEU A 381 -32.49 24.43 -69.08
N THR A 382 -33.55 23.94 -68.45
CA THR A 382 -34.72 23.32 -69.07
C THR A 382 -35.89 24.33 -69.32
N THR A 383 -35.77 25.53 -68.78
CA THR A 383 -36.80 26.62 -68.99
C THR A 383 -36.35 27.70 -69.95
N ARG A 384 -35.22 27.44 -70.71
CA ARG A 384 -34.84 28.17 -71.91
C ARG A 384 -35.10 27.30 -73.10
#